data_9726ef78c9d137d03bff32321cf955bc
#
_entry.id   9726ef78c9d137d03bff32321cf955bc
#
_cell.length_a   1.000
_cell.length_b   1.000
_cell.length_c   1.000
_cell.angle_alpha   90.00
_cell.angle_beta   90.00
_cell.angle_gamma   90.00
#
_symmetry.space_group_name_H-M   'P 1'
#
loop_
_entity.id
_entity.type
_entity.pdbx_description
1 polymer ?
#
loop_
_entity_poly.entity_id
_entity_poly.type
_entity_poly.pdbx_seq_one_letter_code
_entity_poly.pdbx_strand_id
1 'polypeptide(L)'
;MNTLMITDVNALHTAADILKNGGLVAVPTETVYGLAANALNEQAVSNIFKAKGRPSDNPLIIHIADLEMLNPLVKSIPDKARLLMEHFWPGPLTLIFESSDLVPASVRGGLSTVAIRFPSHPVIQSLIKMTGLPLAAPSANTSGKPSPTNAQRVFEDLNGKIDAIIDGGHSSVGLESTVVDMTGSVATILRPGGITEKMLRDVLGEVVMDPALLSVDAKATPKAPGMKYTHYSPNADVVIYKGDSQKVVDAINKRLLEDAQNGVRSSVLCDDETKTLFKTTHTISLGSRNHPNDLAAHLFESLRCFDDLGMQKVYALAFSEDGIGSAIMNRLEKSAGHHIIEI
;
A
#
# COMPACT_ATOMS: atom_id res chain seq x y z
N MET A 1 12.32 -22.45 -9.31
CA MET A 1 10.85 -22.42 -9.48
C MET A 1 10.54 -21.40 -10.58
N ASN A 2 9.69 -21.72 -11.55
CA ASN A 2 9.25 -20.71 -12.53
C ASN A 2 7.91 -20.15 -12.08
N THR A 3 7.82 -18.85 -11.93
CA THR A 3 6.54 -18.19 -11.59
C THR A 3 5.64 -18.14 -12.83
N LEU A 4 4.44 -18.68 -12.73
CA LEU A 4 3.45 -18.68 -13.81
C LEU A 4 2.83 -17.30 -13.98
N MET A 5 2.81 -16.76 -15.20
CA MET A 5 2.07 -15.54 -15.52
C MET A 5 0.69 -15.93 -16.09
N ILE A 6 -0.38 -15.47 -15.44
CA ILE A 6 -1.78 -15.72 -15.83
C ILE A 6 -2.37 -14.43 -16.40
N THR A 7 -2.60 -14.41 -17.70
CA THR A 7 -3.16 -13.25 -18.44
C THR A 7 -4.61 -13.49 -18.88
N ASP A 8 -5.08 -14.74 -18.80
CA ASP A 8 -6.45 -15.11 -19.17
C ASP A 8 -7.31 -15.33 -17.91
N VAL A 9 -8.40 -14.58 -17.81
CA VAL A 9 -9.38 -14.70 -16.72
C VAL A 9 -9.98 -16.12 -16.64
N ASN A 10 -10.06 -16.84 -17.77
CA ASN A 10 -10.50 -18.23 -17.78
C ASN A 10 -9.54 -19.20 -17.08
N ALA A 11 -8.27 -18.78 -16.87
CA ALA A 11 -7.27 -19.57 -16.15
C ALA A 11 -7.25 -19.33 -14.63
N LEU A 12 -8.21 -18.57 -14.07
CA LEU A 12 -8.30 -18.30 -12.63
C LEU A 12 -8.44 -19.58 -11.78
N HIS A 13 -9.01 -20.65 -12.34
CA HIS A 13 -9.08 -21.94 -11.63
C HIS A 13 -7.69 -22.48 -11.27
N THR A 14 -6.68 -22.28 -12.11
CA THR A 14 -5.30 -22.68 -11.81
C THR A 14 -4.76 -21.93 -10.58
N ALA A 15 -5.00 -20.62 -10.51
CA ALA A 15 -4.63 -19.82 -9.34
C ALA A 15 -5.39 -20.23 -8.09
N ALA A 16 -6.69 -20.57 -8.23
CA ALA A 16 -7.49 -21.06 -7.11
C ALA A 16 -6.98 -22.41 -6.58
N ASP A 17 -6.56 -23.32 -7.46
CA ASP A 17 -5.99 -24.59 -7.07
C ASP A 17 -4.63 -24.44 -6.38
N ILE A 18 -3.78 -23.53 -6.86
CA ILE A 18 -2.52 -23.15 -6.19
C ILE A 18 -2.81 -22.70 -4.75
N LEU A 19 -3.76 -21.75 -4.55
CA LEU A 19 -4.11 -21.24 -3.23
C LEU A 19 -4.70 -22.32 -2.30
N LYS A 20 -5.57 -23.20 -2.82
CA LYS A 20 -6.13 -24.33 -2.05
C LYS A 20 -5.04 -25.30 -1.58
N ASN A 21 -3.98 -25.47 -2.38
CA ASN A 21 -2.85 -26.33 -2.05
C ASN A 21 -1.76 -25.64 -1.22
N GLY A 22 -2.03 -24.41 -0.71
CA GLY A 22 -1.10 -23.67 0.16
C GLY A 22 0.00 -22.92 -0.57
N GLY A 23 -0.12 -22.74 -1.90
CA GLY A 23 0.79 -21.94 -2.72
C GLY A 23 0.53 -20.45 -2.61
N LEU A 24 1.37 -19.66 -3.29
CA LEU A 24 1.37 -18.20 -3.30
C LEU A 24 0.99 -17.66 -4.67
N VAL A 25 0.01 -16.77 -4.72
CA VAL A 25 -0.42 -16.10 -5.95
C VAL A 25 -0.44 -14.59 -5.77
N ALA A 26 0.26 -13.86 -6.63
CA ALA A 26 0.10 -12.42 -6.66
C ALA A 26 -1.16 -12.06 -7.44
N VAL A 27 -2.00 -11.20 -6.85
CA VAL A 27 -3.34 -10.88 -7.35
C VAL A 27 -3.54 -9.37 -7.48
N PRO A 28 -4.23 -8.90 -8.52
CA PRO A 28 -4.58 -7.48 -8.66
C PRO A 28 -5.66 -7.11 -7.64
N THR A 29 -5.55 -5.91 -7.10
CA THR A 29 -6.62 -5.23 -6.37
C THR A 29 -6.77 -3.80 -6.87
N GLU A 30 -7.84 -3.11 -6.49
CA GLU A 30 -8.02 -1.69 -6.82
C GLU A 30 -6.97 -0.80 -6.16
N THR A 31 -6.34 -1.25 -5.07
CA THR A 31 -5.33 -0.48 -4.34
C THR A 31 -3.91 -0.73 -4.85
N VAL A 32 -3.37 -1.92 -4.60
CA VAL A 32 -2.06 -2.39 -5.08
C VAL A 32 -2.13 -3.91 -5.29
N TYR A 33 -1.19 -4.50 -5.98
CA TYR A 33 -1.11 -5.96 -6.08
C TYR A 33 -0.82 -6.57 -4.71
N GLY A 34 -1.57 -7.62 -4.37
CA GLY A 34 -1.42 -8.38 -3.12
C GLY A 34 -0.78 -9.75 -3.35
N LEU A 35 0.09 -10.20 -2.45
CA LEU A 35 0.59 -11.57 -2.44
C LEU A 35 -0.33 -12.42 -1.59
N ALA A 36 -1.22 -13.17 -2.24
CA ALA A 36 -2.28 -13.94 -1.62
C ALA A 36 -1.82 -15.35 -1.21
N ALA A 37 -2.29 -15.78 -0.05
CA ALA A 37 -2.24 -17.15 0.43
C ALA A 37 -3.46 -17.46 1.30
N ASN A 38 -3.78 -18.73 1.54
CA ASN A 38 -4.81 -19.14 2.49
C ASN A 38 -4.47 -18.63 3.90
N ALA A 39 -5.30 -17.70 4.41
CA ALA A 39 -5.08 -17.05 5.70
C ALA A 39 -5.17 -18.00 6.91
N LEU A 40 -5.83 -19.15 6.76
CA LEU A 40 -6.02 -20.15 7.81
C LEU A 40 -4.94 -21.25 7.77
N ASN A 41 -4.01 -21.21 6.82
CA ASN A 41 -2.90 -22.15 6.70
C ASN A 41 -1.58 -21.48 7.14
N GLU A 42 -1.10 -21.80 8.33
CA GLU A 42 0.13 -21.19 8.90
C GLU A 42 1.36 -21.36 8.01
N GLN A 43 1.49 -22.50 7.31
CA GLN A 43 2.62 -22.72 6.41
C GLN A 43 2.54 -21.81 5.18
N ALA A 44 1.35 -21.64 4.59
CA ALA A 44 1.13 -20.73 3.47
C ALA A 44 1.42 -19.28 3.87
N VAL A 45 0.97 -18.87 5.06
CA VAL A 45 1.27 -17.54 5.64
C VAL A 45 2.78 -17.38 5.87
N SER A 46 3.46 -18.38 6.43
CA SER A 46 4.92 -18.36 6.61
C SER A 46 5.66 -18.16 5.27
N ASN A 47 5.16 -18.77 4.20
CA ASN A 47 5.75 -18.64 2.87
C ASN A 47 5.62 -17.21 2.30
N ILE A 48 4.53 -16.44 2.65
CA ILE A 48 4.44 -15.01 2.32
C ILE A 48 5.63 -14.25 2.90
N PHE A 49 5.91 -14.42 4.19
CA PHE A 49 7.01 -13.72 4.85
C PHE A 49 8.36 -14.07 4.22
N LYS A 50 8.59 -15.35 3.92
CA LYS A 50 9.81 -15.82 3.26
C LYS A 50 9.99 -15.23 1.85
N ALA A 51 8.95 -15.29 1.02
CA ALA A 51 9.01 -14.81 -0.35
C ALA A 51 9.31 -13.30 -0.44
N LYS A 52 8.77 -12.52 0.51
CA LYS A 52 8.96 -11.07 0.58
C LYS A 52 10.23 -10.64 1.33
N GLY A 53 10.85 -11.48 2.14
CA GLY A 53 11.83 -11.05 3.15
C GLY A 53 11.21 -10.14 4.22
N ARG A 54 9.92 -10.37 4.57
CA ARG A 54 9.16 -9.55 5.51
C ARG A 54 9.32 -10.03 6.94
N PRO A 55 9.48 -9.14 7.94
CA PRO A 55 9.43 -9.51 9.35
C PRO A 55 8.06 -10.11 9.74
N SER A 56 8.06 -11.21 10.49
CA SER A 56 6.85 -11.95 10.86
C SER A 56 6.00 -11.29 11.96
N ASP A 57 6.54 -10.28 12.65
CA ASP A 57 5.82 -9.46 13.64
C ASP A 57 4.93 -8.37 13.01
N ASN A 58 4.94 -8.25 11.69
CA ASN A 58 4.15 -7.27 10.96
C ASN A 58 2.86 -7.92 10.43
N PRO A 59 1.67 -7.63 11.02
CA PRO A 59 0.42 -8.33 10.73
C PRO A 59 0.03 -8.24 9.24
N LEU A 60 -0.83 -9.17 8.81
CA LEU A 60 -1.37 -9.24 7.45
C LEU A 60 -2.85 -8.84 7.43
N ILE A 61 -3.31 -8.37 6.30
CA ILE A 61 -4.72 -8.08 6.05
C ILE A 61 -5.37 -9.30 5.39
N ILE A 62 -6.46 -9.79 5.97
CA ILE A 62 -7.28 -10.85 5.39
C ILE A 62 -8.29 -10.22 4.42
N HIS A 63 -8.37 -10.77 3.23
CA HIS A 63 -9.32 -10.37 2.20
C HIS A 63 -10.47 -11.38 2.12
N ILE A 64 -11.69 -10.86 2.10
CA ILE A 64 -12.93 -11.61 1.97
C ILE A 64 -13.68 -11.16 0.72
N ALA A 65 -14.66 -11.97 0.24
CA ALA A 65 -15.52 -11.63 -0.89
C ALA A 65 -17.01 -11.83 -0.58
N ASP A 66 -17.31 -12.05 0.69
CA ASP A 66 -18.66 -12.13 1.23
C ASP A 66 -18.64 -11.69 2.70
N LEU A 67 -19.68 -11.02 3.17
CA LEU A 67 -19.81 -10.61 4.57
C LEU A 67 -19.98 -11.80 5.52
N GLU A 68 -20.54 -12.91 5.04
CA GLU A 68 -20.64 -14.14 5.86
C GLU A 68 -19.26 -14.71 6.21
N MET A 69 -18.25 -14.49 5.37
CA MET A 69 -16.87 -14.90 5.66
C MET A 69 -16.25 -14.15 6.84
N LEU A 70 -16.79 -12.97 7.19
CA LEU A 70 -16.29 -12.16 8.32
C LEU A 70 -16.59 -12.81 9.66
N ASN A 71 -17.81 -13.35 9.84
CA ASN A 71 -18.31 -13.82 11.13
C ASN A 71 -17.37 -14.83 11.84
N PRO A 72 -16.82 -15.86 11.19
CA PRO A 72 -15.92 -16.80 11.86
C PRO A 72 -14.53 -16.22 12.18
N LEU A 73 -14.12 -15.09 11.57
CA LEU A 73 -12.79 -14.51 11.72
C LEU A 73 -12.68 -13.53 12.89
N VAL A 74 -13.81 -13.00 13.37
CA VAL A 74 -13.86 -11.96 14.40
C VAL A 74 -14.73 -12.36 15.59
N LYS A 75 -14.45 -11.81 16.77
CA LYS A 75 -15.27 -12.09 17.96
C LYS A 75 -16.61 -11.34 17.92
N SER A 76 -16.60 -10.11 17.43
CA SER A 76 -17.79 -9.27 17.31
C SER A 76 -17.60 -8.22 16.21
N ILE A 77 -18.71 -7.70 15.71
CA ILE A 77 -18.75 -6.63 14.72
C ILE A 77 -19.47 -5.45 15.34
N PRO A 78 -18.75 -4.38 15.76
CA PRO A 78 -19.36 -3.18 16.32
C PRO A 78 -20.30 -2.49 15.32
N ASP A 79 -21.36 -1.82 15.81
CA ASP A 79 -22.32 -1.11 14.93
C ASP A 79 -21.66 -0.05 14.06
N LYS A 80 -20.69 0.69 14.60
CA LYS A 80 -19.87 1.64 13.80
C LYS A 80 -19.14 0.97 12.64
N ALA A 81 -18.66 -0.27 12.83
CA ALA A 81 -18.02 -1.02 11.75
C ALA A 81 -19.06 -1.43 10.69
N ARG A 82 -20.28 -1.82 11.07
CA ARG A 82 -21.37 -2.13 10.12
C ARG A 82 -21.69 -0.93 9.24
N LEU A 83 -21.78 0.28 9.81
CA LEU A 83 -21.99 1.51 9.04
C LEU A 83 -20.88 1.75 8.02
N LEU A 84 -19.61 1.57 8.40
CA LEU A 84 -18.50 1.72 7.46
C LEU A 84 -18.49 0.65 6.36
N MET A 85 -18.83 -0.59 6.71
CA MET A 85 -18.94 -1.69 5.75
C MET A 85 -20.04 -1.42 4.71
N GLU A 86 -21.20 -0.94 5.14
CA GLU A 86 -22.32 -0.60 4.25
C GLU A 86 -21.97 0.50 3.25
N HIS A 87 -21.13 1.47 3.64
CA HIS A 87 -20.77 2.60 2.80
C HIS A 87 -19.55 2.34 1.91
N PHE A 88 -18.58 1.54 2.39
CA PHE A 88 -17.26 1.47 1.77
C PHE A 88 -16.80 0.06 1.39
N TRP A 89 -17.58 -1.00 1.67
CA TRP A 89 -17.31 -2.34 1.18
C TRP A 89 -18.31 -2.78 0.11
N PRO A 90 -17.82 -3.41 -0.97
CA PRO A 90 -16.42 -3.68 -1.29
C PRO A 90 -15.66 -2.41 -1.68
N GLY A 91 -14.37 -2.28 -1.22
CA GLY A 91 -13.58 -1.09 -1.49
C GLY A 91 -12.24 -1.01 -0.75
N PRO A 92 -11.57 0.19 -0.84
CA PRO A 92 -10.23 0.38 -0.31
C PRO A 92 -10.23 0.71 1.19
N LEU A 93 -11.06 0.05 1.98
CA LEU A 93 -11.14 0.18 3.44
C LEU A 93 -10.81 -1.15 4.11
N THR A 94 -9.90 -1.11 5.07
CA THR A 94 -9.56 -2.20 5.98
C THR A 94 -10.03 -1.85 7.38
N LEU A 95 -10.75 -2.74 8.02
CA LEU A 95 -11.22 -2.60 9.40
C LEU A 95 -10.51 -3.60 10.31
N ILE A 96 -10.11 -3.15 11.50
CA ILE A 96 -9.48 -4.00 12.52
C ILE A 96 -10.55 -4.34 13.57
N PHE A 97 -10.62 -5.64 13.89
CA PHE A 97 -11.54 -6.23 14.84
C PHE A 97 -10.79 -7.05 15.89
N GLU A 98 -11.44 -7.36 17.00
CA GLU A 98 -10.98 -8.44 17.88
C GLU A 98 -11.04 -9.77 17.15
N SER A 99 -9.89 -10.46 17.10
CA SER A 99 -9.74 -11.72 16.37
C SER A 99 -10.42 -12.88 17.06
N SER A 100 -11.09 -13.74 16.30
CA SER A 100 -11.43 -15.08 16.78
C SER A 100 -10.19 -15.97 16.91
N ASP A 101 -10.34 -17.11 17.58
CA ASP A 101 -9.27 -18.10 17.73
C ASP A 101 -8.99 -18.90 16.43
N LEU A 102 -9.87 -18.79 15.43
CA LEU A 102 -9.68 -19.41 14.12
C LEU A 102 -8.52 -18.79 13.33
N VAL A 103 -8.23 -17.50 13.55
CA VAL A 103 -7.18 -16.79 12.81
C VAL A 103 -5.81 -17.09 13.42
N PRO A 104 -4.86 -17.63 12.64
CA PRO A 104 -3.51 -17.95 13.13
C PRO A 104 -2.77 -16.73 13.70
N ALA A 105 -1.96 -16.95 14.73
CA ALA A 105 -1.15 -15.90 15.34
C ALA A 105 -0.17 -15.27 14.35
N SER A 106 0.32 -16.04 13.38
CA SER A 106 1.21 -15.58 12.31
C SER A 106 0.56 -14.52 11.42
N VAL A 107 -0.75 -14.60 11.16
CA VAL A 107 -1.50 -13.56 10.40
C VAL A 107 -1.63 -12.28 11.22
N ARG A 108 -1.84 -12.42 12.52
CA ARG A 108 -2.06 -11.32 13.46
C ARG A 108 -0.77 -10.64 13.92
N GLY A 109 0.41 -11.17 13.56
CA GLY A 109 1.69 -10.68 14.10
C GLY A 109 1.77 -10.77 15.63
N GLY A 110 1.06 -11.76 16.23
CA GLY A 110 0.97 -11.94 17.69
C GLY A 110 -0.05 -11.05 18.41
N LEU A 111 -0.78 -10.19 17.70
CA LEU A 111 -1.81 -9.32 18.27
C LEU A 111 -3.10 -10.10 18.59
N SER A 112 -3.96 -9.52 19.45
CA SER A 112 -5.33 -10.01 19.71
C SER A 112 -6.33 -9.59 18.64
N THR A 113 -5.90 -8.79 17.67
CA THR A 113 -6.75 -8.19 16.64
C THR A 113 -6.42 -8.75 15.26
N VAL A 114 -7.36 -8.61 14.32
CA VAL A 114 -7.23 -9.00 12.92
C VAL A 114 -7.71 -7.87 12.01
N ALA A 115 -6.99 -7.62 10.93
CA ALA A 115 -7.35 -6.66 9.90
C ALA A 115 -8.07 -7.36 8.74
N ILE A 116 -9.28 -6.91 8.41
CA ILE A 116 -10.13 -7.51 7.37
C ILE A 116 -10.45 -6.46 6.32
N ARG A 117 -10.48 -6.89 5.06
CA ARG A 117 -10.88 -6.06 3.92
C ARG A 117 -11.75 -6.84 2.95
N PHE A 118 -12.73 -6.16 2.36
CA PHE A 118 -13.49 -6.66 1.23
C PHE A 118 -13.14 -5.80 -0.01
N PRO A 119 -12.16 -6.22 -0.84
CA PRO A 119 -11.70 -5.45 -2.00
C PRO A 119 -12.76 -5.39 -3.09
N SER A 120 -12.75 -4.32 -3.91
CA SER A 120 -13.72 -4.15 -5.01
C SER A 120 -13.28 -4.80 -6.33
N HIS A 121 -11.99 -5.17 -6.47
CA HIS A 121 -11.48 -5.72 -7.72
C HIS A 121 -12.05 -7.10 -8.03
N PRO A 122 -12.64 -7.33 -9.26
CA PRO A 122 -13.39 -8.56 -9.57
C PRO A 122 -12.54 -9.83 -9.54
N VAL A 123 -11.26 -9.75 -9.91
CA VAL A 123 -10.36 -10.92 -9.96
C VAL A 123 -10.16 -11.52 -8.57
N ILE A 124 -9.78 -10.69 -7.57
CA ILE A 124 -9.57 -11.20 -6.20
C ILE A 124 -10.87 -11.70 -5.58
N GLN A 125 -12.01 -11.02 -5.83
CA GLN A 125 -13.31 -11.49 -5.37
C GLN A 125 -13.65 -12.87 -5.95
N SER A 126 -13.43 -13.05 -7.26
CA SER A 126 -13.67 -14.33 -7.93
C SER A 126 -12.79 -15.43 -7.36
N LEU A 127 -11.51 -15.18 -7.11
CA LEU A 127 -10.60 -16.14 -6.50
C LEU A 127 -11.03 -16.54 -5.09
N ILE A 128 -11.40 -15.58 -4.25
CA ILE A 128 -11.88 -15.86 -2.89
C ILE A 128 -13.13 -16.73 -2.95
N LYS A 129 -14.09 -16.41 -3.84
CA LYS A 129 -15.31 -17.21 -4.04
C LYS A 129 -15.00 -18.62 -4.58
N MET A 130 -14.09 -18.75 -5.56
CA MET A 130 -13.71 -20.04 -6.15
C MET A 130 -12.95 -20.93 -5.16
N THR A 131 -12.16 -20.34 -4.28
CA THR A 131 -11.42 -21.10 -3.26
C THR A 131 -12.29 -21.42 -2.05
N GLY A 132 -13.27 -20.57 -1.72
CA GLY A 132 -14.00 -20.60 -0.44
C GLY A 132 -13.12 -20.22 0.76
N LEU A 133 -11.93 -19.64 0.53
CA LEU A 133 -10.92 -19.36 1.57
C LEU A 133 -10.77 -17.86 1.78
N PRO A 134 -10.65 -17.37 3.04
CA PRO A 134 -10.15 -16.04 3.30
C PRO A 134 -8.65 -15.97 2.94
N LEU A 135 -8.23 -14.91 2.23
CA LEU A 135 -6.85 -14.78 1.73
C LEU A 135 -6.08 -13.71 2.49
N ALA A 136 -4.97 -14.08 3.11
CA ALA A 136 -4.00 -13.10 3.61
C ALA A 136 -3.22 -12.54 2.41
N ALA A 137 -3.25 -11.21 2.22
CA ALA A 137 -2.61 -10.60 1.06
C ALA A 137 -1.96 -9.24 1.41
N PRO A 138 -0.70 -9.20 1.88
CA PRO A 138 0.10 -7.99 1.88
C PRO A 138 0.46 -7.58 0.45
N SER A 139 0.97 -6.36 0.24
CA SER A 139 1.45 -5.93 -1.08
C SER A 139 2.48 -6.91 -1.67
N ALA A 140 2.46 -7.11 -3.00
CA ALA A 140 3.26 -8.15 -3.68
C ALA A 140 4.67 -7.68 -4.09
N ASN A 141 5.38 -6.96 -3.21
CA ASN A 141 6.77 -6.49 -3.40
C ASN A 141 7.75 -7.20 -2.47
N THR A 142 9.04 -7.17 -2.80
CA THR A 142 10.11 -7.39 -1.81
C THR A 142 9.99 -6.32 -0.72
N SER A 143 10.11 -6.73 0.56
CA SER A 143 9.92 -5.83 1.71
C SER A 143 10.82 -4.59 1.61
N GLY A 144 10.25 -3.41 1.90
CA GLY A 144 10.94 -2.12 1.82
C GLY A 144 10.72 -1.36 0.51
N LYS A 145 10.57 -2.04 -0.63
CA LYS A 145 10.34 -1.41 -1.94
C LYS A 145 8.93 -0.80 -2.08
N PRO A 146 8.72 0.13 -3.03
CA PRO A 146 7.39 0.66 -3.35
C PRO A 146 6.42 -0.46 -3.74
N SER A 147 5.16 -0.38 -3.30
CA SER A 147 4.15 -1.40 -3.59
C SER A 147 3.87 -1.48 -5.10
N PRO A 148 3.74 -2.68 -5.69
CA PRO A 148 3.50 -2.83 -7.11
C PRO A 148 2.04 -2.50 -7.47
N THR A 149 1.85 -1.74 -8.53
CA THR A 149 0.55 -1.37 -9.07
C THR A 149 0.22 -2.07 -10.39
N ASN A 150 1.15 -2.92 -10.88
CA ASN A 150 0.98 -3.76 -12.06
C ASN A 150 1.74 -5.08 -11.92
N ALA A 151 1.42 -6.06 -12.78
CA ALA A 151 2.00 -7.41 -12.74
C ALA A 151 3.50 -7.44 -13.07
N GLN A 152 3.99 -6.52 -13.93
CA GLN A 152 5.40 -6.45 -14.29
C GLN A 152 6.27 -6.15 -13.07
N ARG A 153 5.85 -5.19 -12.21
CA ARG A 153 6.58 -4.85 -10.98
C ARG A 153 6.58 -5.99 -9.96
N VAL A 154 5.49 -6.78 -9.92
CA VAL A 154 5.46 -8.01 -9.12
C VAL A 154 6.47 -9.02 -9.65
N PHE A 155 6.52 -9.21 -10.97
CA PHE A 155 7.46 -10.14 -11.60
C PHE A 155 8.92 -9.78 -11.31
N GLU A 156 9.28 -8.50 -11.38
CA GLU A 156 10.62 -8.01 -11.06
C GLU A 156 11.04 -8.35 -9.61
N ASP A 157 10.10 -8.27 -8.67
CA ASP A 157 10.38 -8.48 -7.25
C ASP A 157 10.34 -9.96 -6.82
N LEU A 158 9.38 -10.73 -7.36
CA LEU A 158 8.99 -12.03 -6.82
C LEU A 158 9.10 -13.21 -7.81
N ASN A 159 9.57 -12.99 -9.04
CA ASN A 159 9.81 -14.11 -9.97
C ASN A 159 10.76 -15.15 -9.36
N GLY A 160 10.39 -16.43 -9.48
CA GLY A 160 11.11 -17.54 -8.90
C GLY A 160 10.87 -17.78 -7.39
N LYS A 161 10.11 -16.90 -6.72
CA LYS A 161 9.80 -16.98 -5.28
C LYS A 161 8.34 -17.34 -4.97
N ILE A 162 7.45 -17.20 -5.95
CA ILE A 162 6.00 -17.45 -5.84
C ILE A 162 5.50 -18.30 -7.00
N ASP A 163 4.33 -18.91 -6.85
CA ASP A 163 3.81 -19.88 -7.81
C ASP A 163 3.22 -19.20 -9.05
N ALA A 164 2.43 -18.15 -8.86
CA ALA A 164 1.79 -17.45 -9.97
C ALA A 164 1.60 -15.95 -9.74
N ILE A 165 1.43 -15.22 -10.83
CA ILE A 165 1.04 -13.80 -10.89
C ILE A 165 -0.14 -13.71 -11.85
N ILE A 166 -1.25 -13.08 -11.42
CA ILE A 166 -2.37 -12.78 -12.28
C ILE A 166 -2.21 -11.34 -12.78
N ASP A 167 -2.14 -11.17 -14.10
CA ASP A 167 -2.15 -9.84 -14.69
C ASP A 167 -3.60 -9.34 -14.84
N GLY A 168 -3.96 -8.35 -14.06
CA GLY A 168 -5.25 -7.66 -14.11
C GLY A 168 -5.12 -6.18 -14.49
N GLY A 169 -3.99 -5.78 -15.09
CA GLY A 169 -3.70 -4.40 -15.44
C GLY A 169 -3.23 -3.55 -14.26
N HIS A 170 -3.43 -2.24 -14.36
CA HIS A 170 -3.00 -1.30 -13.33
C HIS A 170 -4.04 -1.14 -12.21
N SER A 171 -3.57 -1.01 -10.97
CA SER A 171 -4.41 -0.67 -9.83
C SER A 171 -4.94 0.76 -9.93
N SER A 172 -6.26 0.95 -9.78
CA SER A 172 -6.89 2.25 -10.03
C SER A 172 -6.68 3.29 -8.91
N VAL A 173 -6.50 2.86 -7.64
CA VAL A 173 -6.22 3.74 -6.50
C VAL A 173 -4.72 3.99 -6.33
N GLY A 174 -3.89 2.96 -6.58
CA GLY A 174 -2.44 3.01 -6.57
C GLY A 174 -1.77 3.11 -5.21
N LEU A 175 -2.52 3.31 -4.12
CA LEU A 175 -2.06 3.30 -2.74
C LEU A 175 -2.81 2.24 -1.94
N GLU A 176 -2.19 1.74 -0.87
CA GLU A 176 -2.84 0.76 0.01
C GLU A 176 -4.09 1.34 0.68
N SER A 177 -4.98 0.44 1.09
CA SER A 177 -6.25 0.75 1.76
C SER A 177 -6.06 1.64 3.00
N THR A 178 -7.06 2.46 3.28
CA THR A 178 -7.24 3.06 4.60
C THR A 178 -7.41 1.96 5.65
N VAL A 179 -6.76 2.09 6.81
CA VAL A 179 -6.88 1.14 7.92
C VAL A 179 -7.47 1.85 9.13
N VAL A 180 -8.59 1.33 9.63
CA VAL A 180 -9.30 1.89 10.80
C VAL A 180 -9.43 0.83 11.88
N ASP A 181 -8.99 1.16 13.08
CA ASP A 181 -9.16 0.34 14.28
C ASP A 181 -10.57 0.58 14.86
N MET A 182 -11.36 -0.51 14.92
CA MET A 182 -12.73 -0.51 15.43
C MET A 182 -12.84 -1.13 16.82
N THR A 183 -11.73 -1.49 17.46
CA THR A 183 -11.72 -2.17 18.76
C THR A 183 -11.90 -1.21 19.94
N GLY A 184 -11.63 0.08 19.73
CA GLY A 184 -11.85 1.13 20.73
C GLY A 184 -13.25 1.76 20.70
N SER A 185 -13.51 2.65 21.64
CA SER A 185 -14.75 3.43 21.69
C SER A 185 -14.88 4.43 20.54
N VAL A 186 -13.76 4.94 20.03
CA VAL A 186 -13.66 5.85 18.88
C VAL A 186 -12.91 5.16 17.76
N ALA A 187 -13.43 5.28 16.53
CA ALA A 187 -12.76 4.76 15.33
C ALA A 187 -11.44 5.51 15.11
N THR A 188 -10.33 4.75 15.01
CA THR A 188 -8.98 5.33 14.93
C THR A 188 -8.32 4.96 13.60
N ILE A 189 -7.94 5.96 12.81
CA ILE A 189 -7.21 5.77 11.54
C ILE A 189 -5.76 5.43 11.88
N LEU A 190 -5.32 4.23 11.51
CA LEU A 190 -3.94 3.76 11.65
C LEU A 190 -3.12 3.93 10.37
N ARG A 191 -3.77 4.10 9.23
CA ARG A 191 -3.12 4.36 7.94
C ARG A 191 -4.09 5.10 7.02
N PRO A 192 -3.76 6.30 6.54
CA PRO A 192 -4.57 6.99 5.55
C PRO A 192 -4.48 6.27 4.19
N GLY A 193 -5.55 6.36 3.37
CA GLY A 193 -5.67 5.72 2.06
C GLY A 193 -6.80 6.31 1.25
N GLY A 194 -7.35 5.52 0.30
CA GLY A 194 -8.41 5.98 -0.61
C GLY A 194 -9.71 6.40 0.05
N ILE A 195 -10.04 5.84 1.24
CA ILE A 195 -11.14 6.35 2.07
C ILE A 195 -10.56 7.40 3.01
N THR A 196 -10.95 8.67 2.81
CA THR A 196 -10.37 9.81 3.51
C THR A 196 -10.95 9.97 4.91
N GLU A 197 -10.24 10.70 5.79
CA GLU A 197 -10.75 11.04 7.13
C GLU A 197 -12.12 11.72 7.04
N LYS A 198 -12.29 12.66 6.09
CA LYS A 198 -13.57 13.34 5.89
C LYS A 198 -14.70 12.35 5.57
N MET A 199 -14.48 11.41 4.65
CA MET A 199 -15.49 10.40 4.30
C MET A 199 -15.88 9.55 5.52
N LEU A 200 -14.92 9.17 6.36
CA LEU A 200 -15.18 8.42 7.59
C LEU A 200 -15.98 9.26 8.60
N ARG A 201 -15.64 10.54 8.77
CA ARG A 201 -16.37 11.47 9.64
C ARG A 201 -17.79 11.74 9.16
N ASP A 202 -18.01 11.82 7.85
CA ASP A 202 -19.35 12.02 7.28
C ASP A 202 -20.29 10.86 7.65
N VAL A 203 -19.75 9.63 7.87
CA VAL A 203 -20.55 8.45 8.27
C VAL A 203 -20.64 8.29 9.79
N LEU A 204 -19.54 8.47 10.51
CA LEU A 204 -19.46 8.14 11.94
C LEU A 204 -19.58 9.36 12.86
N GLY A 205 -19.42 10.57 12.35
CA GLY A 205 -19.31 11.81 13.13
C GLY A 205 -17.92 11.98 13.73
N GLU A 206 -17.49 11.10 14.62
CA GLU A 206 -16.20 11.19 15.30
C GLU A 206 -15.22 10.12 14.82
N VAL A 207 -14.04 10.57 14.38
CA VAL A 207 -12.91 9.72 13.98
C VAL A 207 -11.62 10.43 14.39
N VAL A 208 -10.64 9.69 14.86
CA VAL A 208 -9.32 10.22 15.25
C VAL A 208 -8.19 9.58 14.43
N MET A 209 -7.09 10.32 14.27
CA MET A 209 -5.85 9.78 13.72
C MET A 209 -5.00 9.20 14.85
N ASP A 210 -4.35 8.07 14.63
CA ASP A 210 -3.39 7.52 15.60
C ASP A 210 -2.19 8.48 15.73
N PRO A 211 -1.81 8.89 16.96
CA PRO A 211 -0.67 9.77 17.17
C PRO A 211 0.65 9.25 16.58
N ALA A 212 0.80 7.93 16.44
CA ALA A 212 1.98 7.33 15.81
C ALA A 212 2.11 7.66 14.30
N LEU A 213 1.06 8.17 13.66
CA LEU A 213 1.14 8.70 12.30
C LEU A 213 1.78 10.09 12.23
N LEU A 214 1.75 10.80 13.34
CA LEU A 214 2.25 12.18 13.48
C LEU A 214 3.65 12.25 14.10
N SER A 215 4.19 11.13 14.59
CA SER A 215 5.50 11.07 15.26
C SER A 215 6.34 9.89 14.76
N VAL A 216 7.65 10.11 14.63
CA VAL A 216 8.65 9.09 14.23
C VAL A 216 9.04 8.24 15.45
N ASP A 217 8.11 7.75 16.24
CA ASP A 217 8.44 6.96 17.44
C ASP A 217 8.60 5.47 17.09
N ALA A 218 9.86 5.05 16.90
CA ALA A 218 10.25 3.70 16.46
C ALA A 218 9.97 2.57 17.50
N LYS A 219 9.42 2.89 18.67
CA LYS A 219 9.24 1.93 19.77
C LYS A 219 7.83 1.33 19.87
N ALA A 220 6.85 1.85 19.14
CA ALA A 220 5.49 1.33 19.20
C ALA A 220 5.35 -0.03 18.51
N THR A 221 4.63 -0.98 19.12
CA THR A 221 4.25 -2.24 18.45
C THR A 221 3.28 -1.91 17.32
N PRO A 222 3.56 -2.34 16.07
CA PRO A 222 2.73 -1.98 14.93
C PRO A 222 1.36 -2.66 15.05
N LYS A 223 0.30 -1.87 15.13
CA LYS A 223 -1.09 -2.36 15.13
C LYS A 223 -1.61 -2.67 13.72
N ALA A 224 -0.95 -2.16 12.69
CA ALA A 224 -1.31 -2.34 11.29
C ALA A 224 -0.07 -2.41 10.37
N PRO A 225 -0.19 -2.99 9.16
CA PRO A 225 0.88 -2.99 8.17
C PRO A 225 1.31 -1.58 7.80
N GLY A 226 2.64 -1.35 7.68
CA GLY A 226 3.20 -0.08 7.24
C GLY A 226 3.46 0.96 8.33
N MET A 227 3.37 0.59 9.63
CA MET A 227 3.60 1.54 10.73
C MET A 227 5.06 1.59 11.22
N LYS A 228 5.83 0.48 11.19
CA LYS A 228 7.08 0.35 11.95
C LYS A 228 8.36 0.46 11.13
N TYR A 229 8.38 -0.06 9.93
CA TYR A 229 9.62 -0.24 9.14
C TYR A 229 9.74 0.82 8.06
N THR A 230 10.97 1.04 7.56
CA THR A 230 11.18 1.78 6.31
C THR A 230 10.39 1.10 5.19
N HIS A 231 9.52 1.83 4.55
CA HIS A 231 8.64 1.34 3.49
C HIS A 231 8.69 2.26 2.28
N TYR A 232 8.41 1.68 1.11
CA TYR A 232 8.20 2.42 -0.13
C TYR A 232 9.45 3.12 -0.68
N SER A 233 10.65 2.76 -0.18
CA SER A 233 11.87 3.44 -0.59
C SER A 233 12.39 2.87 -1.92
N PRO A 234 12.62 3.72 -2.93
CA PRO A 234 13.47 3.38 -4.06
C PRO A 234 14.93 3.22 -3.59
N ASN A 235 15.82 2.82 -4.48
CA ASN A 235 17.26 2.80 -4.20
C ASN A 235 17.84 4.22 -4.14
N ALA A 236 17.22 5.17 -4.85
CA ALA A 236 17.58 6.58 -4.83
C ALA A 236 17.27 7.22 -3.47
N ASP A 237 18.12 8.14 -3.03
CA ASP A 237 17.88 8.98 -1.85
C ASP A 237 16.79 10.03 -2.16
N VAL A 238 15.66 9.95 -1.46
CA VAL A 238 14.51 10.84 -1.67
C VAL A 238 14.54 11.97 -0.64
N VAL A 239 14.43 13.22 -1.11
CA VAL A 239 14.36 14.41 -0.26
C VAL A 239 13.12 15.22 -0.65
N ILE A 240 12.26 15.51 0.33
CA ILE A 240 11.02 16.27 0.12
C ILE A 240 11.29 17.76 0.38
N TYR A 241 10.83 18.61 -0.52
CA TYR A 241 10.86 20.07 -0.35
C TYR A 241 9.43 20.58 -0.12
N LYS A 242 9.23 21.31 1.00
CA LYS A 242 7.93 21.87 1.42
C LYS A 242 8.07 23.37 1.63
N GLY A 243 7.12 24.16 1.12
CA GLY A 243 7.08 25.61 1.31
C GLY A 243 6.49 26.37 0.13
N ASP A 244 6.92 27.62 -0.04
CA ASP A 244 6.51 28.45 -1.17
C ASP A 244 6.95 27.84 -2.51
N SER A 245 6.01 27.69 -3.44
CA SER A 245 6.23 26.96 -4.69
C SER A 245 7.43 27.48 -5.50
N GLN A 246 7.59 28.81 -5.62
CA GLN A 246 8.69 29.39 -6.40
C GLN A 246 10.04 29.18 -5.70
N LYS A 247 10.08 29.38 -4.39
CA LYS A 247 11.30 29.19 -3.59
C LYS A 247 11.76 27.73 -3.60
N VAL A 248 10.79 26.78 -3.52
CA VAL A 248 11.05 25.34 -3.61
C VAL A 248 11.65 25.00 -4.98
N VAL A 249 11.08 25.48 -6.08
CA VAL A 249 11.61 25.29 -7.44
C VAL A 249 13.03 25.82 -7.56
N ASP A 250 13.30 27.02 -7.05
CA ASP A 250 14.63 27.64 -7.09
C ASP A 250 15.65 26.85 -6.28
N ALA A 251 15.25 26.39 -5.09
CA ALA A 251 16.11 25.56 -4.23
C ALA A 251 16.46 24.22 -4.86
N ILE A 252 15.48 23.52 -5.45
CA ILE A 252 15.69 22.26 -6.16
C ILE A 252 16.60 22.49 -7.39
N ASN A 253 16.34 23.51 -8.20
CA ASN A 253 17.17 23.83 -9.37
C ASN A 253 18.64 24.09 -8.99
N LYS A 254 18.89 24.73 -7.84
CA LYS A 254 20.23 24.91 -7.29
C LYS A 254 20.88 23.57 -6.98
N ARG A 255 20.15 22.66 -6.31
CA ARG A 255 20.66 21.32 -5.98
C ARG A 255 20.94 20.47 -7.22
N LEU A 256 20.07 20.53 -8.25
CA LEU A 256 20.28 19.85 -9.51
C LEU A 256 21.58 20.30 -10.19
N LEU A 257 21.90 21.60 -10.14
CA LEU A 257 23.15 22.13 -10.69
C LEU A 257 24.36 21.65 -9.89
N GLU A 258 24.31 21.68 -8.57
CA GLU A 258 25.37 21.20 -7.68
C GLU A 258 25.62 19.69 -7.91
N ASP A 259 24.57 18.88 -8.01
CA ASP A 259 24.64 17.45 -8.28
C ASP A 259 25.29 17.17 -9.65
N ALA A 260 24.86 17.89 -10.69
CA ALA A 260 25.43 17.74 -12.06
C ALA A 260 26.93 18.06 -12.07
N GLN A 261 27.39 19.08 -11.34
CA GLN A 261 28.81 19.42 -11.21
C GLN A 261 29.61 18.33 -10.48
N ASN A 262 28.96 17.60 -9.57
CA ASN A 262 29.58 16.51 -8.82
C ASN A 262 29.38 15.12 -9.45
N GLY A 263 28.78 15.03 -10.64
CA GLY A 263 28.52 13.77 -11.34
C GLY A 263 27.43 12.91 -10.69
N VAL A 264 26.56 13.49 -9.84
CA VAL A 264 25.44 12.82 -9.20
C VAL A 264 24.22 12.86 -10.12
N ARG A 265 23.63 11.69 -10.39
CA ARG A 265 22.40 11.57 -11.18
C ARG A 265 21.20 11.89 -10.31
N SER A 266 20.64 13.07 -10.45
CA SER A 266 19.48 13.54 -9.69
C SER A 266 18.27 13.78 -10.60
N SER A 267 17.08 13.66 -10.01
CA SER A 267 15.79 13.73 -10.68
C SER A 267 14.79 14.48 -9.81
N VAL A 268 13.64 14.84 -10.40
CA VAL A 268 12.56 15.54 -9.68
C VAL A 268 11.25 14.76 -9.79
N LEU A 269 10.56 14.61 -8.64
CA LEU A 269 9.18 14.16 -8.55
C LEU A 269 8.28 15.37 -8.29
N CYS A 270 7.36 15.65 -9.20
CA CYS A 270 6.55 16.87 -9.17
C CYS A 270 5.13 16.64 -9.70
N ASP A 271 4.39 17.73 -9.88
CA ASP A 271 3.12 17.80 -10.61
C ASP A 271 3.29 18.37 -12.03
N ASP A 272 2.23 18.32 -12.84
CA ASP A 272 2.24 18.82 -14.20
C ASP A 272 2.44 20.35 -14.23
N GLU A 273 1.92 21.06 -13.22
CA GLU A 273 1.97 22.53 -13.13
C GLU A 273 3.39 23.06 -12.94
N THR A 274 4.27 22.27 -12.34
CA THR A 274 5.65 22.68 -12.05
C THR A 274 6.69 21.98 -12.91
N LYS A 275 6.34 20.92 -13.64
CA LYS A 275 7.26 20.06 -14.39
C LYS A 275 8.25 20.82 -15.27
N THR A 276 7.79 21.85 -15.96
CA THR A 276 8.60 22.66 -16.92
C THR A 276 9.52 23.67 -16.22
N LEU A 277 9.37 23.87 -14.91
CA LEU A 277 10.18 24.83 -14.13
C LEU A 277 11.53 24.25 -13.69
N PHE A 278 11.71 22.93 -13.77
CA PHE A 278 12.93 22.24 -13.35
C PHE A 278 13.96 22.15 -14.49
N LYS A 279 15.21 22.45 -14.15
CA LYS A 279 16.35 22.47 -15.08
C LYS A 279 17.01 21.10 -15.20
N THR A 280 16.23 20.05 -15.44
CA THR A 280 16.71 18.69 -15.66
C THR A 280 15.85 17.98 -16.70
N THR A 281 16.43 17.01 -17.41
CA THR A 281 15.70 16.12 -18.34
C THR A 281 15.03 14.94 -17.60
N HIS A 282 15.37 14.72 -16.33
CA HIS A 282 14.87 13.62 -15.53
C HIS A 282 13.81 14.10 -14.53
N THR A 283 12.67 14.56 -15.05
CA THR A 283 11.53 15.00 -14.24
C THR A 283 10.36 14.05 -14.46
N ILE A 284 9.83 13.47 -13.39
CA ILE A 284 8.64 12.63 -13.41
C ILE A 284 7.49 13.40 -12.74
N SER A 285 6.40 13.60 -13.48
CA SER A 285 5.16 14.15 -12.94
C SER A 285 4.23 13.03 -12.50
N LEU A 286 3.59 13.21 -11.35
CA LEU A 286 2.51 12.35 -10.89
C LEU A 286 1.16 12.65 -11.57
N GLY A 287 1.05 13.80 -12.27
CA GLY A 287 -0.17 14.32 -12.86
C GLY A 287 -0.50 15.73 -12.35
N SER A 288 -1.70 16.22 -12.65
CA SER A 288 -2.15 17.53 -12.19
C SER A 288 -2.56 17.51 -10.72
N ARG A 289 -2.16 18.56 -9.97
CA ARG A 289 -2.59 18.76 -8.57
C ARG A 289 -4.10 18.92 -8.41
N ASN A 290 -4.82 19.24 -9.48
CA ASN A 290 -6.27 19.32 -9.50
C ASN A 290 -6.95 17.93 -9.54
N HIS A 291 -6.19 16.87 -9.81
CA HIS A 291 -6.66 15.50 -9.87
C HIS A 291 -5.85 14.62 -8.89
N PRO A 292 -6.03 14.78 -7.56
CA PRO A 292 -5.20 14.13 -6.55
C PRO A 292 -5.29 12.60 -6.56
N ASN A 293 -6.36 12.02 -7.11
CA ASN A 293 -6.46 10.58 -7.30
C ASN A 293 -5.46 10.05 -8.33
N ASP A 294 -5.16 10.82 -9.38
CA ASP A 294 -4.15 10.45 -10.38
C ASP A 294 -2.74 10.51 -9.77
N LEU A 295 -2.48 11.55 -8.93
CA LEU A 295 -1.22 11.63 -8.18
C LEU A 295 -1.01 10.37 -7.30
N ALA A 296 -2.06 9.93 -6.62
CA ALA A 296 -2.03 8.73 -5.80
C ALA A 296 -1.76 7.47 -6.64
N ALA A 297 -2.45 7.32 -7.77
CA ALA A 297 -2.31 6.17 -8.66
C ALA A 297 -0.90 6.03 -9.25
N HIS A 298 -0.21 7.15 -9.49
CA HIS A 298 1.10 7.17 -10.13
C HIS A 298 2.29 7.13 -9.15
N LEU A 299 2.09 7.38 -7.85
CA LEU A 299 3.19 7.57 -6.89
C LEU A 299 4.16 6.40 -6.86
N PHE A 300 3.69 5.18 -6.63
CA PHE A 300 4.58 4.02 -6.48
C PHE A 300 5.28 3.64 -7.78
N GLU A 301 4.59 3.74 -8.91
CA GLU A 301 5.22 3.48 -10.21
C GLU A 301 6.31 4.51 -10.50
N SER A 302 6.08 5.79 -10.20
CA SER A 302 7.07 6.86 -10.37
C SER A 302 8.31 6.64 -9.49
N LEU A 303 8.12 6.21 -8.22
CA LEU A 303 9.24 5.87 -7.34
C LEU A 303 10.08 4.71 -7.91
N ARG A 304 9.46 3.70 -8.54
CA ARG A 304 10.18 2.60 -9.20
C ARG A 304 10.89 3.04 -10.48
N CYS A 305 10.30 3.94 -11.26
CA CYS A 305 10.93 4.48 -12.47
C CYS A 305 12.28 5.17 -12.17
N PHE A 306 12.47 5.76 -11.00
CA PHE A 306 13.77 6.32 -10.65
C PHE A 306 14.86 5.26 -10.50
N ASP A 307 14.51 4.07 -10.01
CA ASP A 307 15.42 2.93 -9.95
C ASP A 307 15.77 2.44 -11.38
N ASP A 308 14.78 2.33 -12.26
CA ASP A 308 14.98 1.93 -13.67
C ASP A 308 15.90 2.91 -14.41
N LEU A 309 15.76 4.20 -14.11
CA LEU A 309 16.61 5.26 -14.65
C LEU A 309 17.98 5.32 -13.96
N GLY A 310 18.23 4.54 -12.91
CA GLY A 310 19.47 4.54 -12.14
C GLY A 310 19.76 5.89 -11.47
N MET A 311 18.71 6.58 -11.00
CA MET A 311 18.88 7.83 -10.25
C MET A 311 19.48 7.56 -8.88
N GLN A 312 20.34 8.47 -8.41
CA GLN A 312 20.96 8.42 -7.10
C GLN A 312 20.21 9.29 -6.09
N LYS A 313 19.60 10.39 -6.57
CA LYS A 313 18.80 11.31 -5.76
C LYS A 313 17.49 11.68 -6.45
N VAL A 314 16.44 11.85 -5.65
CA VAL A 314 15.14 12.35 -6.07
C VAL A 314 14.73 13.50 -5.18
N TYR A 315 14.53 14.67 -5.77
CA TYR A 315 13.96 15.83 -5.11
C TYR A 315 12.46 15.86 -5.36
N ALA A 316 11.66 15.63 -4.32
CA ALA A 316 10.21 15.58 -4.43
C ALA A 316 9.58 16.86 -3.92
N LEU A 317 8.54 17.33 -4.61
CA LEU A 317 7.66 18.35 -4.06
C LEU A 317 6.78 17.76 -2.96
N ALA A 318 6.49 18.53 -1.92
CA ALA A 318 5.38 18.24 -1.04
C ALA A 318 4.06 18.52 -1.76
N PHE A 319 3.08 17.63 -1.57
CA PHE A 319 1.72 17.77 -2.09
C PHE A 319 0.76 18.24 -1.00
N SER A 320 -0.47 18.66 -1.38
CA SER A 320 -1.51 18.96 -0.39
C SER A 320 -1.80 17.73 0.48
N GLU A 321 -2.04 17.96 1.76
CA GLU A 321 -2.44 16.91 2.70
C GLU A 321 -3.97 16.74 2.78
N ASP A 322 -4.74 17.50 1.98
CA ASP A 322 -6.21 17.41 1.95
C ASP A 322 -6.68 16.11 1.28
N GLY A 323 -7.71 15.50 1.85
CA GLY A 323 -8.34 14.32 1.29
C GLY A 323 -7.35 13.16 1.11
N ILE A 324 -7.22 12.64 -0.13
CA ILE A 324 -6.27 11.57 -0.47
C ILE A 324 -4.81 12.04 -0.40
N GLY A 325 -4.57 13.33 -0.41
CA GLY A 325 -3.23 13.92 -0.31
C GLY A 325 -2.51 13.52 0.99
N SER A 326 -3.25 13.35 2.10
CA SER A 326 -2.69 12.82 3.35
C SER A 326 -2.09 11.42 3.16
N ALA A 327 -2.69 10.58 2.32
CA ALA A 327 -2.15 9.25 2.01
C ALA A 327 -0.92 9.35 1.10
N ILE A 328 -0.92 10.25 0.10
CA ILE A 328 0.23 10.52 -0.78
C ILE A 328 1.42 10.93 0.07
N MET A 329 1.26 11.97 0.91
CA MET A 329 2.33 12.48 1.76
C MET A 329 2.82 11.43 2.75
N ASN A 330 1.94 10.67 3.40
CA ASN A 330 2.34 9.58 4.29
C ASN A 330 3.26 8.55 3.61
N ARG A 331 3.02 8.20 2.32
CA ARG A 331 3.87 7.27 1.55
C ARG A 331 5.18 7.93 1.12
N LEU A 332 5.10 9.18 0.67
CA LEU A 332 6.26 9.94 0.21
C LEU A 332 7.23 10.22 1.37
N GLU A 333 6.74 10.62 2.53
CA GLU A 333 7.55 10.83 3.74
C GLU A 333 8.26 9.55 4.19
N LYS A 334 7.55 8.41 4.16
CA LYS A 334 8.17 7.11 4.46
C LYS A 334 9.22 6.70 3.44
N SER A 335 8.99 7.00 2.14
CA SER A 335 9.96 6.73 1.09
C SER A 335 11.24 7.56 1.24
N ALA A 336 11.10 8.77 1.77
CA ALA A 336 12.20 9.71 2.06
C ALA A 336 12.84 9.50 3.44
N GLY A 337 12.41 8.48 4.22
CA GLY A 337 12.88 8.33 5.59
C GLY A 337 12.62 9.58 6.46
N HIS A 338 11.54 10.32 6.17
CA HIS A 338 11.16 11.60 6.77
C HIS A 338 12.18 12.74 6.55
N HIS A 339 12.99 12.65 5.49
CA HIS A 339 13.88 13.74 5.10
C HIS A 339 13.11 14.84 4.37
N ILE A 340 12.69 15.87 5.12
CA ILE A 340 11.91 17.01 4.63
C ILE A 340 12.72 18.29 4.85
N ILE A 341 12.82 19.12 3.82
CA ILE A 341 13.42 20.45 3.86
C ILE A 341 12.31 21.49 3.72
N GLU A 342 12.12 22.31 4.74
CA GLU A 342 11.20 23.43 4.71
C GLU A 342 11.91 24.69 4.17
N ILE A 343 11.24 25.41 3.21
CA ILE A 343 11.76 26.56 2.49
C ILE A 343 10.90 27.80 2.75
#